data_9a5982b0b78fff625e126e12f1ebb9c8
#
_entry.id   9a5982b0b78fff625e126e12f1ebb9c8
#
_cell.length_a   1.000
_cell.length_b   1.000
_cell.length_c   1.000
_cell.angle_alpha   90.00
_cell.angle_beta   90.00
_cell.angle_gamma   90.00
#
_symmetry.space_group_name_H-M   'P 1'
#
loop_
_entity.id
_entity.type
_entity.pdbx_description
1 polymer ?
#
loop_
_entity_poly.entity_id
_entity_poly.type
_entity_poly.pdbx_seq_one_letter_code
_entity_poly.pdbx_strand_id
1 'polypeptide(L)'
;MTRGSVRAGRLARAAGFARARGSARARDLAILGGLLAVAALLRLPGLAGRGGWDSDQGVDMATLQAFVTHGVVPLLGPSTSIGNVHHGALYYYLLAPAAIPAGGTDPTAVVFLIALAGIAAVGVIWWLGCAMGGPAAGLVAGLLAATSATAVGSSTFIWNPNLLPLAAALAIAFGWRAWTTGNARWWLAAGAAQAVVQQAHLLGIVALPALAAFWLADLRRDPDRRRSIAGWGLAGLALIALGYLPLLLHELGSGFDQTRAALDYLRAGGDAAGPDLLLRLFFVPLRVIAWPLTGLATDAPAIAVVAVVAACVLVGWRVARARGAEATATRWLAGWVIAATLLLTLSVASLATVTPLPVDHYHAFVDPAVLALVGIGAAGLWRRDRAGRGLAVVGVAALVAWNLGTQPPAVAANGSWPEAQVAAARLAAETRDVPTALLDVPPFKPVTAYSYPLALLGVTPVDVPVARRLVVICDDMFQAVVGAACRGPAELAALERAGVTGAVLRDRFTPAPGRTISVYDRAAP
;
A
#
# COMPACT_ATOMS: atom_id res chain seq x y z
N MET A 1 -61.22 -28.28 -4.52
CA MET A 1 -59.86 -27.92 -4.93
C MET A 1 -58.93 -29.11 -4.69
N THR A 2 -58.40 -29.70 -5.73
CA THR A 2 -57.68 -30.97 -5.70
C THR A 2 -56.24 -30.78 -5.19
N ARG A 3 -55.71 -31.71 -4.42
CA ARG A 3 -54.32 -31.74 -3.87
C ARG A 3 -53.23 -31.49 -4.96
N GLY A 4 -53.54 -31.75 -6.22
CA GLY A 4 -52.65 -31.51 -7.39
C GLY A 4 -52.39 -30.04 -7.70
N SER A 5 -53.40 -29.15 -7.58
CA SER A 5 -53.26 -27.72 -7.89
C SER A 5 -52.38 -26.97 -6.87
N VAL A 6 -52.40 -27.39 -5.61
CA VAL A 6 -51.56 -26.81 -4.55
C VAL A 6 -50.10 -27.23 -4.71
N ARG A 7 -49.84 -28.46 -5.19
CA ARG A 7 -48.47 -28.98 -5.43
C ARG A 7 -47.83 -28.32 -6.64
N ALA A 8 -48.59 -28.12 -7.72
CA ALA A 8 -48.10 -27.39 -8.92
C ALA A 8 -47.78 -25.94 -8.62
N GLY A 9 -48.61 -25.25 -7.80
CA GLY A 9 -48.35 -23.86 -7.41
C GLY A 9 -47.12 -23.71 -6.49
N ARG A 10 -46.81 -24.70 -5.62
CA ARG A 10 -45.58 -24.70 -4.81
C ARG A 10 -44.32 -24.92 -5.67
N LEU A 11 -44.37 -25.84 -6.63
CA LEU A 11 -43.25 -26.10 -7.55
C LEU A 11 -42.98 -24.90 -8.48
N ALA A 12 -44.02 -24.24 -8.97
CA ALA A 12 -43.86 -23.03 -9.78
C ALA A 12 -43.27 -21.86 -9.00
N ARG A 13 -43.68 -21.69 -7.70
CA ARG A 13 -43.06 -20.68 -6.83
C ARG A 13 -41.61 -21.03 -6.50
N ALA A 14 -41.30 -22.28 -6.19
CA ALA A 14 -39.91 -22.72 -5.94
C ALA A 14 -39.02 -22.53 -7.17
N ALA A 15 -39.50 -22.83 -8.39
CA ALA A 15 -38.80 -22.59 -9.64
C ALA A 15 -38.62 -21.08 -9.93
N GLY A 16 -39.63 -20.25 -9.61
CA GLY A 16 -39.54 -18.79 -9.69
C GLY A 16 -38.50 -18.21 -8.73
N PHE A 17 -38.45 -18.69 -7.47
CA PHE A 17 -37.42 -18.29 -6.51
C PHE A 17 -36.02 -18.76 -6.91
N ALA A 18 -35.86 -19.95 -7.46
CA ALA A 18 -34.57 -20.44 -7.95
C ALA A 18 -34.05 -19.61 -9.14
N ARG A 19 -34.94 -19.29 -10.11
CA ARG A 19 -34.61 -18.41 -11.24
C ARG A 19 -34.27 -16.98 -10.80
N ALA A 20 -35.03 -16.40 -9.87
CA ALA A 20 -34.76 -15.07 -9.33
C ALA A 20 -33.41 -15.01 -8.58
N ARG A 21 -33.06 -16.04 -7.82
CA ARG A 21 -31.75 -16.17 -7.17
C ARG A 21 -30.63 -16.36 -8.20
N GLY A 22 -30.85 -17.15 -9.23
CA GLY A 22 -29.91 -17.38 -10.32
C GLY A 22 -29.60 -16.07 -11.08
N SER A 23 -30.63 -15.30 -11.43
CA SER A 23 -30.47 -14.02 -12.14
C SER A 23 -29.77 -12.95 -11.28
N ALA A 24 -30.09 -12.89 -9.98
CA ALA A 24 -29.40 -11.97 -9.06
C ALA A 24 -27.90 -12.32 -8.93
N ARG A 25 -27.57 -13.60 -8.78
CA ARG A 25 -26.18 -14.07 -8.74
C ARG A 25 -25.43 -13.81 -10.05
N ALA A 26 -26.05 -14.03 -11.20
CA ALA A 26 -25.45 -13.74 -12.51
C ALA A 26 -25.16 -12.25 -12.68
N ARG A 27 -26.09 -11.38 -12.25
CA ARG A 27 -25.89 -9.93 -12.27
C ARG A 27 -24.72 -9.53 -11.36
N ASP A 28 -24.65 -10.05 -10.14
CA ASP A 28 -23.58 -9.71 -9.19
C ASP A 28 -22.21 -10.18 -9.71
N LEU A 29 -22.14 -11.35 -10.34
CA LEU A 29 -20.92 -11.84 -11.01
C LEU A 29 -20.54 -10.97 -12.23
N ALA A 30 -21.51 -10.50 -13.01
CA ALA A 30 -21.25 -9.60 -14.13
C ALA A 30 -20.72 -8.24 -13.67
N ILE A 31 -21.28 -7.68 -12.58
CA ILE A 31 -20.78 -6.45 -11.96
C ILE A 31 -19.34 -6.65 -11.46
N LEU A 32 -19.08 -7.71 -10.71
CA LEU A 32 -17.73 -8.03 -10.24
C LEU A 32 -16.76 -8.19 -11.42
N GLY A 33 -17.13 -8.96 -12.44
CA GLY A 33 -16.32 -9.13 -13.65
C GLY A 33 -16.00 -7.80 -14.34
N GLY A 34 -16.99 -6.90 -14.46
CA GLY A 34 -16.79 -5.56 -15.00
C GLY A 34 -15.84 -4.70 -14.16
N LEU A 35 -15.98 -4.72 -12.83
CA LEU A 35 -15.09 -4.01 -11.91
C LEU A 35 -13.64 -4.54 -11.97
N LEU A 36 -13.47 -5.86 -11.99
CA LEU A 36 -12.15 -6.47 -12.13
C LEU A 36 -11.53 -6.19 -13.50
N ALA A 37 -12.34 -6.16 -14.58
CA ALA A 37 -11.88 -5.78 -15.92
C ALA A 37 -11.38 -4.32 -15.93
N VAL A 38 -12.14 -3.37 -15.36
CA VAL A 38 -11.70 -1.97 -15.21
C VAL A 38 -10.41 -1.90 -14.39
N ALA A 39 -10.35 -2.61 -13.27
CA ALA A 39 -9.16 -2.64 -12.43
C ALA A 39 -7.93 -3.19 -13.16
N ALA A 40 -8.11 -4.25 -13.96
CA ALA A 40 -7.06 -4.85 -14.78
C ALA A 40 -6.61 -3.92 -15.91
N LEU A 41 -7.56 -3.29 -16.62
CA LEU A 41 -7.26 -2.34 -17.69
C LEU A 41 -6.49 -1.11 -17.23
N LEU A 42 -6.68 -0.67 -15.98
CA LEU A 42 -5.95 0.46 -15.41
C LEU A 42 -4.58 0.06 -14.84
N ARG A 43 -4.33 -1.22 -14.52
CA ARG A 43 -3.12 -1.68 -13.82
C ARG A 43 -2.16 -2.47 -14.69
N LEU A 44 -2.64 -3.32 -15.60
CA LEU A 44 -1.79 -4.27 -16.32
C LEU A 44 -1.13 -3.73 -17.61
N PRO A 45 -1.76 -2.83 -18.41
CA PRO A 45 -1.12 -2.37 -19.63
C PRO A 45 0.19 -1.65 -19.36
N GLY A 46 1.24 -2.03 -20.05
CA GLY A 46 2.58 -1.45 -19.91
C GLY A 46 3.25 -1.68 -18.55
N LEU A 47 2.82 -2.70 -17.79
CA LEU A 47 3.23 -2.92 -16.40
C LEU A 47 4.74 -3.00 -16.20
N ALA A 48 5.49 -3.59 -17.13
CA ALA A 48 6.94 -3.68 -17.07
C ALA A 48 7.64 -2.31 -17.08
N GLY A 49 7.04 -1.31 -17.74
CA GLY A 49 7.56 0.06 -17.85
C GLY A 49 6.87 1.08 -16.93
N ARG A 50 5.91 0.62 -16.10
CA ARG A 50 5.19 1.50 -15.16
C ARG A 50 5.73 1.37 -13.75
N GLY A 51 5.47 2.40 -12.97
CA GLY A 51 5.92 2.47 -11.58
C GLY A 51 7.39 2.85 -11.45
N GLY A 52 7.74 3.38 -10.28
CA GLY A 52 9.10 3.83 -10.02
C GLY A 52 10.06 2.67 -9.81
N TRP A 53 11.27 2.85 -10.31
CA TRP A 53 12.43 2.04 -9.95
C TRP A 53 13.41 2.91 -9.17
N ASP A 54 13.59 2.58 -7.90
CA ASP A 54 14.43 3.33 -6.98
C ASP A 54 15.24 2.38 -6.08
N SER A 55 15.92 2.92 -5.12
CA SER A 55 16.74 2.19 -4.14
C SER A 55 15.97 1.07 -3.44
N ASP A 56 14.75 1.34 -2.99
CA ASP A 56 13.92 0.35 -2.28
C ASP A 56 13.65 -0.88 -3.14
N GLN A 57 13.30 -0.68 -4.44
CA GLN A 57 13.07 -1.76 -5.38
C GLN A 57 14.36 -2.54 -5.67
N GLY A 58 15.49 -1.85 -5.74
CA GLY A 58 16.80 -2.48 -5.90
C GLY A 58 17.18 -3.36 -4.69
N VAL A 59 16.96 -2.87 -3.46
CA VAL A 59 17.18 -3.64 -2.22
C VAL A 59 16.25 -4.84 -2.15
N ASP A 60 14.95 -4.64 -2.45
CA ASP A 60 13.96 -5.70 -2.40
C ASP A 60 14.30 -6.83 -3.38
N MET A 61 14.70 -6.48 -4.61
CA MET A 61 15.06 -7.47 -5.62
C MET A 61 16.39 -8.18 -5.31
N ALA A 62 17.39 -7.46 -4.77
CA ALA A 62 18.64 -8.09 -4.31
C ALA A 62 18.37 -9.09 -3.17
N THR A 63 17.50 -8.73 -2.22
CA THR A 63 17.09 -9.61 -1.13
C THR A 63 16.32 -10.83 -1.65
N LEU A 64 15.38 -10.63 -2.57
CA LEU A 64 14.63 -11.74 -3.20
C LEU A 64 15.56 -12.65 -3.99
N GLN A 65 16.51 -12.11 -4.75
CA GLN A 65 17.50 -12.89 -5.49
C GLN A 65 18.35 -13.76 -4.53
N ALA A 66 18.90 -13.16 -3.48
CA ALA A 66 19.65 -13.90 -2.47
C ALA A 66 18.82 -15.01 -1.82
N PHE A 67 17.54 -14.76 -1.55
CA PHE A 67 16.62 -15.73 -0.97
C PHE A 67 16.31 -16.89 -1.95
N VAL A 68 15.89 -16.60 -3.18
CA VAL A 68 15.41 -17.64 -4.08
C VAL A 68 16.54 -18.40 -4.79
N THR A 69 17.72 -17.79 -4.93
CA THR A 69 18.85 -18.38 -5.67
C THR A 69 19.90 -18.98 -4.73
N HIS A 70 20.19 -18.33 -3.61
CA HIS A 70 21.23 -18.74 -2.68
C HIS A 70 20.69 -19.30 -1.36
N GLY A 71 19.36 -19.34 -1.16
CA GLY A 71 18.74 -19.84 0.06
C GLY A 71 18.97 -18.96 1.30
N VAL A 72 19.38 -17.70 1.11
CA VAL A 72 19.57 -16.75 2.22
C VAL A 72 18.20 -16.28 2.71
N VAL A 73 17.71 -16.90 3.78
CA VAL A 73 16.40 -16.59 4.35
C VAL A 73 16.42 -15.20 5.01
N PRO A 74 15.63 -14.21 4.52
CA PRO A 74 15.60 -12.90 5.13
C PRO A 74 14.92 -12.96 6.51
N LEU A 75 15.59 -12.46 7.54
CA LEU A 75 15.04 -12.35 8.90
C LEU A 75 14.39 -10.97 9.14
N LEU A 76 14.79 -9.96 8.37
CA LEU A 76 14.25 -8.60 8.36
C LEU A 76 13.54 -8.34 7.04
N GLY A 77 12.52 -7.50 7.10
CA GLY A 77 11.86 -6.92 5.92
C GLY A 77 12.58 -5.67 5.42
N PRO A 78 11.95 -4.87 4.54
CA PRO A 78 12.49 -3.59 4.09
C PRO A 78 12.81 -2.65 5.25
N SER A 79 13.83 -1.81 5.10
CA SER A 79 14.15 -0.78 6.08
C SER A 79 13.03 0.25 6.19
N THR A 80 12.88 0.84 7.38
CA THR A 80 11.97 1.98 7.59
C THR A 80 12.74 3.28 7.47
N SER A 81 12.03 4.41 7.46
CA SER A 81 12.64 5.73 7.60
C SER A 81 13.18 6.01 9.01
N ILE A 82 13.05 5.08 9.95
CA ILE A 82 13.52 5.20 11.33
C ILE A 82 14.90 4.51 11.46
N GLY A 83 15.88 4.95 10.71
CA GLY A 83 17.24 4.41 10.79
C GLY A 83 17.31 2.88 10.59
N ASN A 84 17.90 2.15 11.55
CA ASN A 84 18.09 0.70 11.44
C ASN A 84 16.85 -0.15 11.79
N VAL A 85 15.67 0.43 11.89
CA VAL A 85 14.44 -0.33 12.16
C VAL A 85 13.87 -0.87 10.84
N HIS A 86 13.47 -2.14 10.82
CA HIS A 86 12.95 -2.82 9.65
C HIS A 86 11.50 -3.27 9.81
N HIS A 87 10.82 -3.43 8.70
CA HIS A 87 9.52 -4.09 8.62
C HIS A 87 9.66 -5.61 8.82
N GLY A 88 8.57 -6.34 8.75
CA GLY A 88 8.61 -7.78 8.90
C GLY A 88 9.03 -8.53 7.63
N ALA A 89 9.75 -9.64 7.80
CA ALA A 89 10.28 -10.46 6.71
C ALA A 89 9.21 -11.21 5.90
N LEU A 90 7.98 -11.36 6.43
CA LEU A 90 6.87 -12.02 5.73
C LEU A 90 6.59 -11.38 4.35
N TYR A 91 6.90 -10.11 4.19
CA TYR A 91 6.82 -9.41 2.91
C TYR A 91 7.61 -10.15 1.82
N TYR A 92 8.88 -10.47 2.04
CA TYR A 92 9.70 -11.20 1.09
C TYR A 92 9.20 -12.63 0.84
N TYR A 93 8.69 -13.30 1.90
CA TYR A 93 8.15 -14.66 1.74
C TYR A 93 6.89 -14.68 0.87
N LEU A 94 6.07 -13.63 0.91
CA LEU A 94 4.90 -13.47 0.04
C LEU A 94 5.28 -13.17 -1.41
N LEU A 95 6.39 -12.47 -1.65
CA LEU A 95 6.85 -12.11 -2.99
C LEU A 95 7.74 -13.20 -3.63
N ALA A 96 8.42 -14.02 -2.84
CA ALA A 96 9.35 -15.04 -3.33
C ALA A 96 8.77 -15.98 -4.40
N PRO A 97 7.52 -16.48 -4.30
CA PRO A 97 6.95 -17.34 -5.35
C PRO A 97 6.93 -16.67 -6.74
N ALA A 98 6.76 -15.35 -6.82
CA ALA A 98 6.81 -14.62 -8.09
C ALA A 98 8.25 -14.36 -8.57
N ALA A 99 9.22 -14.33 -7.66
CA ALA A 99 10.63 -14.14 -8.01
C ALA A 99 11.32 -15.43 -8.50
N ILE A 100 10.85 -16.61 -8.07
CA ILE A 100 11.45 -17.93 -8.40
C ILE A 100 11.65 -18.15 -9.90
N PRO A 101 10.65 -17.92 -10.79
CA PRO A 101 10.78 -18.24 -12.21
C PRO A 101 11.95 -17.53 -12.91
N ALA A 102 12.30 -16.33 -12.47
CA ALA A 102 13.42 -15.55 -13.02
C ALA A 102 14.66 -15.56 -12.10
N GLY A 103 14.72 -16.41 -11.08
CA GLY A 103 15.83 -16.44 -10.13
C GLY A 103 16.05 -15.10 -9.42
N GLY A 104 14.99 -14.29 -9.24
CA GLY A 104 15.07 -12.96 -8.64
C GLY A 104 15.72 -11.89 -9.53
N THR A 105 16.00 -12.15 -10.81
CA THR A 105 16.70 -11.19 -11.69
C THR A 105 15.77 -10.27 -12.48
N ASP A 106 14.48 -10.60 -12.57
CA ASP A 106 13.47 -9.76 -13.24
C ASP A 106 12.34 -9.40 -12.27
N PRO A 107 12.14 -8.10 -11.98
CA PRO A 107 11.08 -7.63 -11.10
C PRO A 107 9.67 -7.74 -11.70
N THR A 108 9.53 -7.96 -13.01
CA THR A 108 8.23 -7.90 -13.71
C THR A 108 7.20 -8.88 -13.13
N ALA A 109 7.61 -10.11 -12.80
CA ALA A 109 6.70 -11.10 -12.20
C ALA A 109 6.28 -10.72 -10.76
N VAL A 110 7.18 -10.09 -10.01
CA VAL A 110 6.89 -9.57 -8.65
C VAL A 110 5.90 -8.40 -8.73
N VAL A 111 6.13 -7.46 -9.64
CA VAL A 111 5.20 -6.34 -9.90
C VAL A 111 3.83 -6.86 -10.36
N PHE A 112 3.80 -7.92 -11.20
CA PHE A 112 2.56 -8.55 -11.64
C PHE A 112 1.78 -9.15 -10.45
N LEU A 113 2.44 -9.80 -9.50
CA LEU A 113 1.81 -10.30 -8.27
C LEU A 113 1.20 -9.16 -7.45
N ILE A 114 1.90 -8.02 -7.32
CA ILE A 114 1.39 -6.82 -6.63
C ILE A 114 0.18 -6.25 -7.37
N ALA A 115 0.22 -6.19 -8.70
CA ALA A 115 -0.92 -5.75 -9.50
C ALA A 115 -2.15 -6.66 -9.32
N LEU A 116 -1.94 -7.98 -9.28
CA LEU A 116 -3.01 -8.94 -8.99
C LEU A 116 -3.56 -8.76 -7.57
N ALA A 117 -2.71 -8.47 -6.58
CA ALA A 117 -3.16 -8.15 -5.23
C ALA A 117 -4.02 -6.87 -5.21
N GLY A 118 -3.64 -5.83 -5.96
CA GLY A 118 -4.45 -4.61 -6.13
C GLY A 118 -5.79 -4.87 -6.81
N ILE A 119 -5.83 -5.73 -7.83
CA ILE A 119 -7.09 -6.14 -8.50
C ILE A 119 -7.96 -6.97 -7.54
N ALA A 120 -7.36 -7.89 -6.79
CA ALA A 120 -8.08 -8.69 -5.79
C ALA A 120 -8.68 -7.81 -4.67
N ALA A 121 -7.97 -6.76 -4.26
CA ALA A 121 -8.46 -5.79 -3.29
C ALA A 121 -9.78 -5.14 -3.76
N VAL A 122 -9.90 -4.79 -5.04
CA VAL A 122 -11.16 -4.28 -5.63
C VAL A 122 -12.31 -5.25 -5.43
N GLY A 123 -12.06 -6.55 -5.69
CA GLY A 123 -13.08 -7.60 -5.50
C GLY A 123 -13.51 -7.75 -4.03
N VAL A 124 -12.56 -7.69 -3.09
CA VAL A 124 -12.86 -7.79 -1.66
C VAL A 124 -13.59 -6.54 -1.16
N ILE A 125 -13.19 -5.34 -1.59
CA ILE A 125 -13.86 -4.07 -1.24
C ILE A 125 -15.28 -4.02 -1.81
N TRP A 126 -15.49 -4.47 -3.05
CA TRP A 126 -16.82 -4.65 -3.61
C TRP A 126 -17.67 -5.59 -2.74
N TRP A 127 -17.10 -6.73 -2.36
CA TRP A 127 -17.80 -7.69 -1.50
C TRP A 127 -18.15 -7.08 -0.15
N LEU A 128 -17.24 -6.34 0.48
CA LEU A 128 -17.50 -5.62 1.75
C LEU A 128 -18.69 -4.68 1.61
N GLY A 129 -18.69 -3.86 0.58
CA GLY A 129 -19.81 -2.95 0.30
C GLY A 129 -21.14 -3.71 0.12
N CYS A 130 -21.13 -4.81 -0.65
CA CYS A 130 -22.30 -5.67 -0.83
C CYS A 130 -22.79 -6.29 0.49
N ALA A 131 -21.87 -6.87 1.27
CA ALA A 131 -22.20 -7.58 2.50
C ALA A 131 -22.66 -6.64 3.63
N MET A 132 -22.21 -5.40 3.63
CA MET A 132 -22.47 -4.42 4.70
C MET A 132 -23.55 -3.39 4.35
N GLY A 133 -23.69 -3.00 3.07
CA GLY A 133 -24.63 -1.95 2.63
C GLY A 133 -25.53 -2.33 1.45
N GLY A 134 -25.37 -3.55 0.92
CA GLY A 134 -26.12 -4.06 -0.22
C GLY A 134 -25.47 -3.80 -1.59
N PRO A 135 -26.05 -4.31 -2.69
CA PRO A 135 -25.42 -4.32 -4.02
C PRO A 135 -24.99 -2.94 -4.52
N ALA A 136 -25.78 -1.90 -4.27
CA ALA A 136 -25.42 -0.52 -4.65
C ALA A 136 -24.19 -0.01 -3.90
N ALA A 137 -24.05 -0.34 -2.61
CA ALA A 137 -22.87 0.01 -1.83
C ALA A 137 -21.62 -0.70 -2.36
N GLY A 138 -21.76 -2.00 -2.71
CA GLY A 138 -20.67 -2.76 -3.32
C GLY A 138 -20.24 -2.17 -4.67
N LEU A 139 -21.19 -1.85 -5.54
CA LEU A 139 -20.90 -1.24 -6.85
C LEU A 139 -20.08 0.06 -6.68
N VAL A 140 -20.52 0.96 -5.79
CA VAL A 140 -19.82 2.24 -5.56
C VAL A 140 -18.44 2.00 -4.95
N ALA A 141 -18.33 1.19 -3.89
CA ALA A 141 -17.05 0.91 -3.23
C ALA A 141 -16.05 0.25 -4.20
N GLY A 142 -16.50 -0.75 -4.97
CA GLY A 142 -15.67 -1.43 -5.96
C GLY A 142 -15.26 -0.53 -7.13
N LEU A 143 -16.16 0.34 -7.60
CA LEU A 143 -15.86 1.30 -8.67
C LEU A 143 -14.81 2.33 -8.23
N LEU A 144 -14.97 2.91 -7.04
CA LEU A 144 -13.99 3.83 -6.47
C LEU A 144 -12.64 3.12 -6.26
N ALA A 145 -12.62 1.90 -5.73
CA ALA A 145 -11.38 1.12 -5.58
C ALA A 145 -10.72 0.79 -6.93
N ALA A 146 -11.52 0.47 -7.96
CA ALA A 146 -11.02 0.15 -9.29
C ALA A 146 -10.34 1.36 -9.96
N THR A 147 -10.94 2.55 -9.82
CA THR A 147 -10.52 3.78 -10.50
C THR A 147 -9.60 4.67 -9.66
N SER A 148 -9.47 4.46 -8.35
CA SER A 148 -8.58 5.25 -7.48
C SER A 148 -7.18 5.35 -8.05
N ALA A 149 -6.72 6.57 -8.37
CA ALA A 149 -5.42 6.84 -8.97
C ALA A 149 -4.27 6.37 -8.06
N THR A 150 -4.41 6.57 -6.74
CA THR A 150 -3.44 6.10 -5.75
C THR A 150 -3.38 4.58 -5.67
N ALA A 151 -4.52 3.90 -5.68
CA ALA A 151 -4.58 2.44 -5.69
C ALA A 151 -4.06 1.83 -7.00
N VAL A 152 -4.23 2.51 -8.14
CA VAL A 152 -3.60 2.11 -9.40
C VAL A 152 -2.09 2.29 -9.33
N GLY A 153 -1.62 3.45 -8.89
CA GLY A 153 -0.19 3.74 -8.74
C GLY A 153 0.51 2.73 -7.83
N SER A 154 -0.01 2.50 -6.63
CA SER A 154 0.54 1.54 -5.67
C SER A 154 0.48 0.07 -6.14
N SER A 155 -0.21 -0.22 -7.22
CA SER A 155 -0.26 -1.57 -7.82
C SER A 155 0.76 -1.80 -8.93
N THR A 156 1.65 -0.83 -9.23
CA THR A 156 2.51 -0.89 -10.42
C THR A 156 4.00 -0.95 -10.12
N PHE A 157 4.40 -1.03 -8.85
CA PHE A 157 5.81 -1.16 -8.44
C PHE A 157 5.95 -1.96 -7.15
N ILE A 158 7.18 -2.44 -6.89
CA ILE A 158 7.52 -3.21 -5.70
C ILE A 158 7.66 -2.24 -4.53
N TRP A 159 6.81 -2.40 -3.52
CA TRP A 159 6.94 -1.72 -2.24
C TRP A 159 6.05 -2.39 -1.20
N ASN A 160 6.55 -2.49 0.01
CA ASN A 160 5.85 -3.21 1.08
C ASN A 160 4.45 -2.65 1.41
N PRO A 161 4.17 -1.32 1.44
CA PRO A 161 2.81 -0.82 1.68
C PRO A 161 1.78 -1.20 0.62
N ASN A 162 2.22 -1.60 -0.58
CA ASN A 162 1.31 -1.93 -1.69
C ASN A 162 0.47 -3.19 -1.44
N LEU A 163 0.84 -4.01 -0.44
CA LEU A 163 0.03 -5.16 0.00
C LEU A 163 -1.04 -4.79 1.04
N LEU A 164 -0.97 -3.61 1.64
CA LEU A 164 -1.87 -3.18 2.72
C LEU A 164 -3.35 -3.16 2.32
N PRO A 165 -3.76 -2.64 1.14
CA PRO A 165 -5.17 -2.56 0.80
C PRO A 165 -5.86 -3.92 0.75
N LEU A 166 -5.21 -4.93 0.16
CA LEU A 166 -5.76 -6.29 0.10
C LEU A 166 -5.80 -6.93 1.48
N ALA A 167 -4.70 -6.88 2.22
CA ALA A 167 -4.58 -7.51 3.53
C ALA A 167 -5.60 -6.92 4.52
N ALA A 168 -5.75 -5.60 4.57
CA ALA A 168 -6.73 -4.93 5.42
C ALA A 168 -8.18 -5.21 5.00
N ALA A 169 -8.47 -5.21 3.69
CA ALA A 169 -9.78 -5.59 3.18
C ALA A 169 -10.16 -7.01 3.61
N LEU A 170 -9.21 -7.95 3.55
CA LEU A 170 -9.39 -9.33 3.99
C LEU A 170 -9.59 -9.43 5.51
N ALA A 171 -8.82 -8.69 6.33
CA ALA A 171 -8.98 -8.66 7.78
C ALA A 171 -10.40 -8.18 8.17
N ILE A 172 -10.88 -7.10 7.53
CA ILE A 172 -12.24 -6.60 7.71
C ILE A 172 -13.27 -7.63 7.22
N ALA A 173 -13.06 -8.22 6.05
CA ALA A 173 -13.98 -9.19 5.46
C ALA A 173 -14.14 -10.44 6.34
N PHE A 174 -13.05 -10.97 6.85
CA PHE A 174 -13.07 -12.16 7.71
C PHE A 174 -13.68 -11.86 9.09
N GLY A 175 -13.38 -10.72 9.70
CA GLY A 175 -14.04 -10.25 10.91
C GLY A 175 -15.57 -10.14 10.72
N TRP A 176 -16.01 -9.53 9.61
CA TRP A 176 -17.43 -9.43 9.26
C TRP A 176 -18.09 -10.80 9.02
N ARG A 177 -17.38 -11.73 8.39
CA ARG A 177 -17.87 -13.10 8.22
C ARG A 177 -17.99 -13.85 9.55
N ALA A 178 -17.04 -13.70 10.45
CA ALA A 178 -17.12 -14.26 11.79
C ALA A 178 -18.41 -13.80 12.48
N TRP A 179 -18.63 -12.49 12.46
CA TRP A 179 -19.80 -11.84 13.05
C TRP A 179 -21.13 -12.30 12.43
N THR A 180 -21.22 -12.36 11.10
CA THR A 180 -22.50 -12.59 10.39
C THR A 180 -22.86 -14.08 10.24
N THR A 181 -21.86 -14.94 10.05
CA THR A 181 -22.10 -16.38 9.88
C THR A 181 -22.09 -17.15 11.17
N GLY A 182 -21.56 -16.56 12.24
CA GLY A 182 -21.35 -17.25 13.49
C GLY A 182 -20.25 -18.31 13.47
N ASN A 183 -19.48 -18.43 12.37
CA ASN A 183 -18.35 -19.35 12.30
C ASN A 183 -17.08 -18.68 12.83
N ALA A 184 -16.70 -19.03 14.07
CA ALA A 184 -15.58 -18.42 14.76
C ALA A 184 -14.22 -18.66 14.08
N ARG A 185 -14.08 -19.66 13.17
CA ARG A 185 -12.83 -19.89 12.41
C ARG A 185 -12.41 -18.70 11.57
N TRP A 186 -13.35 -17.82 11.20
CA TRP A 186 -13.03 -16.61 10.47
C TRP A 186 -12.16 -15.63 11.28
N TRP A 187 -12.14 -15.72 12.63
CA TRP A 187 -11.22 -14.95 13.46
C TRP A 187 -9.75 -15.35 13.27
N LEU A 188 -9.49 -16.63 13.00
CA LEU A 188 -8.15 -17.08 12.60
C LEU A 188 -7.73 -16.44 11.28
N ALA A 189 -8.60 -16.45 10.27
CA ALA A 189 -8.34 -15.84 8.98
C ALA A 189 -8.16 -14.31 9.09
N ALA A 190 -8.95 -13.64 9.95
CA ALA A 190 -8.78 -12.22 10.22
C ALA A 190 -7.42 -11.92 10.88
N GLY A 191 -6.97 -12.77 11.82
CA GLY A 191 -5.65 -12.69 12.42
C GLY A 191 -4.52 -12.90 11.42
N ALA A 192 -4.66 -13.88 10.51
CA ALA A 192 -3.68 -14.12 9.44
C ALA A 192 -3.57 -12.91 8.50
N ALA A 193 -4.69 -12.31 8.09
CA ALA A 193 -4.69 -11.11 7.27
C ALA A 193 -4.10 -9.91 8.01
N GLN A 194 -4.40 -9.74 9.31
CA GLN A 194 -3.81 -8.69 10.15
C GLN A 194 -2.29 -8.90 10.35
N ALA A 195 -1.82 -10.14 10.39
CA ALA A 195 -0.39 -10.42 10.39
C ALA A 195 0.29 -9.86 9.14
N VAL A 196 -0.30 -10.06 7.96
CA VAL A 196 0.21 -9.48 6.72
C VAL A 196 0.20 -7.94 6.77
N VAL A 197 -0.87 -7.32 7.30
CA VAL A 197 -0.94 -5.85 7.47
C VAL A 197 0.23 -5.34 8.31
N GLN A 198 0.54 -5.96 9.44
CA GLN A 198 1.63 -5.53 10.33
C GLN A 198 3.02 -5.83 9.75
N GLN A 199 3.17 -6.94 9.05
CA GLN A 199 4.43 -7.33 8.43
C GLN A 199 4.74 -6.51 7.17
N ALA A 200 3.71 -6.11 6.42
CA ALA A 200 3.88 -5.21 5.29
C ALA A 200 4.28 -3.79 5.75
N HIS A 201 3.74 -3.30 6.86
CA HIS A 201 4.13 -1.99 7.40
C HIS A 201 3.90 -1.91 8.91
N LEU A 202 4.90 -1.43 9.67
CA LEU A 202 4.82 -1.32 11.14
C LEU A 202 3.59 -0.54 11.61
N LEU A 203 3.18 0.52 10.88
CA LEU A 203 1.97 1.28 11.18
C LEU A 203 0.68 0.46 11.08
N GLY A 204 0.72 -0.70 10.45
CA GLY A 204 -0.41 -1.63 10.42
C GLY A 204 -0.89 -2.08 11.81
N ILE A 205 -0.06 -1.89 12.84
CA ILE A 205 -0.44 -2.17 14.23
C ILE A 205 -1.63 -1.32 14.68
N VAL A 206 -1.81 -0.10 14.15
CA VAL A 206 -2.92 0.79 14.53
C VAL A 206 -4.28 0.29 14.04
N ALA A 207 -4.33 -0.68 13.15
CA ALA A 207 -5.56 -1.35 12.74
C ALA A 207 -6.01 -2.44 13.75
N LEU A 208 -5.08 -2.99 14.54
CA LEU A 208 -5.35 -4.07 15.47
C LEU A 208 -6.40 -3.72 16.55
N PRO A 209 -6.39 -2.54 17.20
CA PRO A 209 -7.39 -2.18 18.20
C PRO A 209 -8.82 -2.22 17.68
N ALA A 210 -9.06 -1.76 16.45
CA ALA A 210 -10.40 -1.81 15.85
C ALA A 210 -10.87 -3.25 15.55
N LEU A 211 -9.96 -4.10 15.08
CA LEU A 211 -10.24 -5.53 14.87
C LEU A 211 -10.48 -6.25 16.20
N ALA A 212 -9.64 -6.00 17.21
CA ALA A 212 -9.77 -6.55 18.54
C ALA A 212 -11.07 -6.12 19.24
N ALA A 213 -11.45 -4.85 19.13
CA ALA A 213 -12.71 -4.34 19.67
C ALA A 213 -13.91 -5.07 19.06
N PHE A 214 -13.88 -5.38 17.76
CA PHE A 214 -14.93 -6.12 17.10
C PHE A 214 -14.98 -7.60 17.52
N TRP A 215 -13.82 -8.23 17.67
CA TRP A 215 -13.71 -9.57 18.23
C TRP A 215 -14.25 -9.64 19.68
N LEU A 216 -13.89 -8.66 20.53
CA LEU A 216 -14.42 -8.56 21.89
C LEU A 216 -15.94 -8.32 21.93
N ALA A 217 -16.46 -7.56 20.96
CA ALA A 217 -17.91 -7.38 20.81
C ALA A 217 -18.61 -8.70 20.44
N ASP A 218 -17.99 -9.52 19.55
CA ASP A 218 -18.54 -10.86 19.20
C ASP A 218 -18.51 -11.81 20.41
N LEU A 219 -17.43 -11.79 21.21
CA LEU A 219 -17.32 -12.55 22.47
C LEU A 219 -18.43 -12.20 23.48
N ARG A 220 -18.81 -10.90 23.54
CA ARG A 220 -19.87 -10.44 24.47
C ARG A 220 -21.27 -10.74 23.95
N ARG A 221 -21.46 -10.75 22.64
CA ARG A 221 -22.75 -10.93 22.01
C ARG A 221 -23.29 -12.36 22.14
N ASP A 222 -22.42 -13.36 22.12
CA ASP A 222 -22.81 -14.77 22.05
C ASP A 222 -22.08 -15.59 23.13
N PRO A 223 -22.69 -15.69 24.33
CA PRO A 223 -22.11 -16.44 25.45
C PRO A 223 -21.90 -17.92 25.16
N ASP A 224 -22.79 -18.55 24.36
CA ASP A 224 -22.74 -19.98 24.06
C ASP A 224 -21.54 -20.35 23.18
N ARG A 225 -21.13 -19.44 22.31
CA ARG A 225 -19.97 -19.61 21.43
C ARG A 225 -18.70 -18.97 21.97
N ARG A 226 -18.70 -18.32 23.13
CA ARG A 226 -17.57 -17.56 23.69
C ARG A 226 -16.25 -18.33 23.66
N ARG A 227 -16.27 -19.63 24.07
CA ARG A 227 -15.04 -20.45 24.06
C ARG A 227 -14.46 -20.62 22.65
N SER A 228 -15.32 -20.87 21.67
CA SER A 228 -14.88 -21.02 20.27
C SER A 228 -14.39 -19.71 19.70
N ILE A 229 -15.08 -18.59 19.95
CA ILE A 229 -14.66 -17.25 19.49
C ILE A 229 -13.34 -16.87 20.14
N ALA A 230 -13.17 -17.11 21.46
CA ALA A 230 -11.92 -16.86 22.17
C ALA A 230 -10.78 -17.71 21.59
N GLY A 231 -10.98 -19.03 21.44
CA GLY A 231 -9.94 -19.93 20.94
C GLY A 231 -9.46 -19.58 19.53
N TRP A 232 -10.37 -19.32 18.60
CA TRP A 232 -9.98 -18.96 17.24
C TRP A 232 -9.40 -17.53 17.14
N GLY A 233 -9.85 -16.60 17.96
CA GLY A 233 -9.25 -15.27 18.04
C GLY A 233 -7.85 -15.29 18.65
N LEU A 234 -7.62 -16.06 19.72
CA LEU A 234 -6.28 -16.27 20.28
C LEU A 234 -5.36 -16.98 19.29
N ALA A 235 -5.86 -17.95 18.53
CA ALA A 235 -5.08 -18.56 17.44
C ALA A 235 -4.72 -17.54 16.35
N GLY A 236 -5.63 -16.60 16.03
CA GLY A 236 -5.34 -15.47 15.15
C GLY A 236 -4.23 -14.55 15.70
N LEU A 237 -4.27 -14.23 17.00
CA LEU A 237 -3.19 -13.48 17.66
C LEU A 237 -1.86 -14.25 17.65
N ALA A 238 -1.90 -15.57 17.83
CA ALA A 238 -0.71 -16.41 17.72
C ALA A 238 -0.11 -16.39 16.31
N LEU A 239 -0.93 -16.32 15.24
CA LEU A 239 -0.42 -16.14 13.87
C LEU A 239 0.24 -14.77 13.68
N ILE A 240 -0.30 -13.71 14.28
CA ILE A 240 0.35 -12.40 14.27
C ILE A 240 1.71 -12.49 14.96
N ALA A 241 1.78 -13.09 16.14
CA ALA A 241 3.03 -13.27 16.88
C ALA A 241 4.04 -14.14 16.10
N LEU A 242 3.57 -15.23 15.46
CA LEU A 242 4.40 -16.09 14.61
C LEU A 242 5.01 -15.33 13.42
N GLY A 243 4.29 -14.36 12.86
CA GLY A 243 4.82 -13.48 11.81
C GLY A 243 6.08 -12.71 12.23
N TYR A 244 6.26 -12.46 13.53
CA TYR A 244 7.45 -11.82 14.09
C TYR A 244 8.59 -12.79 14.47
N LEU A 245 8.43 -14.10 14.25
CA LEU A 245 9.47 -15.07 14.55
C LEU A 245 10.81 -14.80 13.83
N PRO A 246 10.83 -14.44 12.53
CA PRO A 246 12.09 -14.08 11.87
C PRO A 246 12.79 -12.90 12.53
N LEU A 247 12.06 -11.84 12.86
CA LEU A 247 12.58 -10.69 13.58
C LEU A 247 13.14 -11.10 14.97
N LEU A 248 12.42 -11.93 15.71
CA LEU A 248 12.89 -12.43 17.01
C LEU A 248 14.20 -13.21 16.88
N LEU A 249 14.34 -14.06 15.85
CA LEU A 249 15.58 -14.80 15.58
C LEU A 249 16.73 -13.84 15.26
N HIS A 250 16.47 -12.78 14.48
CA HIS A 250 17.45 -11.72 14.23
C HIS A 250 17.86 -11.02 15.54
N GLU A 251 16.89 -10.57 16.34
CA GLU A 251 17.12 -9.87 17.61
C GLU A 251 17.99 -10.68 18.59
N LEU A 252 17.72 -11.98 18.71
CA LEU A 252 18.51 -12.87 19.54
C LEU A 252 19.96 -13.02 19.05
N GLY A 253 20.19 -12.96 17.73
CA GLY A 253 21.51 -13.06 17.11
C GLY A 253 22.29 -11.75 17.11
N SER A 254 21.60 -10.59 17.03
CA SER A 254 22.18 -9.25 16.90
C SER A 254 22.29 -8.49 18.24
N GLY A 255 21.84 -9.09 19.33
CA GLY A 255 21.82 -8.44 20.65
C GLY A 255 20.76 -7.34 20.75
N PHE A 256 19.60 -7.50 20.09
CA PHE A 256 18.46 -6.59 20.12
C PHE A 256 18.74 -5.22 19.47
N ASP A 257 19.39 -5.21 18.32
CA ASP A 257 19.74 -3.98 17.59
C ASP A 257 18.52 -3.22 17.09
N GLN A 258 17.49 -3.91 16.56
CA GLN A 258 16.25 -3.30 16.09
C GLN A 258 15.45 -2.68 17.24
N THR A 259 15.34 -3.41 18.36
CA THR A 259 14.66 -2.93 19.56
C THR A 259 15.38 -1.70 20.13
N ARG A 260 16.72 -1.72 20.19
CA ARG A 260 17.50 -0.55 20.65
C ARG A 260 17.30 0.65 19.74
N ALA A 261 17.41 0.47 18.43
CA ALA A 261 17.20 1.55 17.47
C ALA A 261 15.80 2.17 17.61
N ALA A 262 14.76 1.36 17.75
CA ALA A 262 13.39 1.82 17.96
C ALA A 262 13.23 2.60 19.30
N LEU A 263 13.83 2.10 20.38
CA LEU A 263 13.79 2.77 21.69
C LEU A 263 14.55 4.08 21.67
N ASP A 264 15.71 4.13 21.03
CA ASP A 264 16.51 5.37 20.92
C ASP A 264 15.79 6.42 20.08
N TYR A 265 15.12 6.02 18.97
CA TYR A 265 14.27 6.91 18.22
C TYR A 265 13.11 7.48 19.06
N LEU A 266 12.44 6.64 19.85
CA LEU A 266 11.36 7.09 20.74
C LEU A 266 11.85 8.01 21.85
N ARG A 267 13.04 7.72 22.44
CA ARG A 267 13.67 8.56 23.47
C ARG A 267 14.11 9.92 22.93
N ALA A 268 14.57 9.95 21.68
CA ALA A 268 14.90 11.19 20.99
C ALA A 268 13.66 12.05 20.64
N GLY A 269 12.45 11.55 20.95
CA GLY A 269 11.21 12.26 20.64
C GLY A 269 10.76 12.11 19.18
N GLY A 270 11.32 11.13 18.46
CA GLY A 270 11.09 10.98 17.03
C GLY A 270 11.74 12.12 16.23
N ASP A 271 11.27 12.37 15.02
CA ASP A 271 11.72 13.52 14.23
C ASP A 271 11.16 14.81 14.86
N ALA A 272 12.02 15.53 15.57
CA ALA A 272 11.67 16.79 16.25
C ALA A 272 11.15 17.89 15.30
N ALA A 273 11.31 17.71 14.01
CA ALA A 273 10.89 18.64 12.96
C ALA A 273 9.43 18.44 12.45
N GLY A 274 8.67 17.54 13.05
CA GLY A 274 7.29 17.28 12.63
C GLY A 274 6.32 18.37 13.07
N PRO A 275 5.14 18.47 12.41
CA PRO A 275 4.12 19.43 12.76
C PRO A 275 3.61 19.20 14.19
N ASP A 276 3.18 20.29 14.85
CA ASP A 276 2.61 20.24 16.20
C ASP A 276 1.30 19.40 16.24
N LEU A 277 0.88 19.03 17.44
CA LEU A 277 -0.30 18.19 17.63
C LEU A 277 -1.58 18.80 17.03
N LEU A 278 -1.75 20.11 17.11
CA LEU A 278 -2.96 20.79 16.59
C LEU A 278 -3.02 20.68 15.07
N LEU A 279 -1.90 20.90 14.40
CA LEU A 279 -1.80 20.74 12.95
C LEU A 279 -2.02 19.27 12.54
N ARG A 280 -1.47 18.32 13.30
CA ARG A 280 -1.69 16.88 13.07
C ARG A 280 -3.15 16.46 13.24
N LEU A 281 -3.87 17.00 14.22
CA LEU A 281 -5.30 16.73 14.42
C LEU A 281 -6.16 17.13 13.23
N PHE A 282 -5.75 18.12 12.46
CA PHE A 282 -6.42 18.54 11.24
C PHE A 282 -5.90 17.78 10.02
N PHE A 283 -4.58 17.70 9.88
CA PHE A 283 -3.94 17.25 8.64
C PHE A 283 -3.98 15.72 8.48
N VAL A 284 -3.78 14.95 9.55
CA VAL A 284 -3.77 13.47 9.46
C VAL A 284 -5.14 12.91 9.05
N PRO A 285 -6.30 13.35 9.63
CA PRO A 285 -7.60 12.93 9.14
C PRO A 285 -7.84 13.30 7.67
N LEU A 286 -7.43 14.52 7.28
CA LEU A 286 -7.53 14.97 5.91
C LEU A 286 -6.75 14.04 4.96
N ARG A 287 -5.50 13.76 5.27
CA ARG A 287 -4.63 12.87 4.49
C ARG A 287 -5.22 11.46 4.34
N VAL A 288 -5.53 10.82 5.48
CA VAL A 288 -5.99 9.44 5.54
C VAL A 288 -7.28 9.22 4.74
N ILE A 289 -8.23 10.16 4.81
CA ILE A 289 -9.52 10.04 4.12
C ILE A 289 -9.42 10.48 2.66
N ALA A 290 -8.65 11.52 2.36
CA ALA A 290 -8.47 12.00 0.99
C ALA A 290 -7.74 10.97 0.11
N TRP A 291 -6.75 10.29 0.64
CA TRP A 291 -5.87 9.40 -0.12
C TRP A 291 -6.62 8.43 -1.05
N PRO A 292 -7.54 7.57 -0.59
CA PRO A 292 -8.25 6.66 -1.48
C PRO A 292 -9.30 7.34 -2.36
N LEU A 293 -9.71 8.60 -2.04
CA LEU A 293 -10.78 9.31 -2.72
C LEU A 293 -10.28 10.25 -3.82
N THR A 294 -9.22 11.02 -3.54
CA THR A 294 -8.74 12.09 -4.42
C THR A 294 -7.23 12.13 -4.59
N GLY A 295 -6.49 11.28 -3.88
CA GLY A 295 -5.04 11.26 -3.89
C GLY A 295 -4.42 12.13 -2.81
N LEU A 296 -3.17 12.53 -3.01
CA LEU A 296 -2.38 13.29 -2.06
C LEU A 296 -3.03 14.64 -1.75
N ALA A 297 -3.33 14.88 -0.48
CA ALA A 297 -4.01 16.10 -0.04
C ALA A 297 -3.21 17.39 -0.35
N THR A 298 -1.89 17.29 -0.45
CA THR A 298 -1.01 18.43 -0.78
C THR A 298 -1.05 18.82 -2.25
N ASP A 299 -1.39 17.90 -3.16
CA ASP A 299 -1.42 18.17 -4.61
C ASP A 299 -2.65 18.99 -5.03
N ALA A 300 -3.78 18.73 -4.36
CA ALA A 300 -5.04 19.41 -4.64
C ALA A 300 -5.82 19.68 -3.34
N PRO A 301 -5.34 20.56 -2.44
CA PRO A 301 -5.86 20.69 -1.08
C PRO A 301 -7.34 21.07 -1.03
N ALA A 302 -7.81 21.94 -1.91
CA ALA A 302 -9.22 22.32 -1.96
C ALA A 302 -10.14 21.15 -2.29
N ILE A 303 -9.76 20.30 -3.26
CA ILE A 303 -10.52 19.13 -3.68
C ILE A 303 -10.50 18.08 -2.58
N ALA A 304 -9.35 17.87 -1.95
CA ALA A 304 -9.20 16.96 -0.82
C ALA A 304 -10.11 17.37 0.35
N VAL A 305 -10.10 18.64 0.76
CA VAL A 305 -10.97 19.15 1.82
C VAL A 305 -12.45 18.97 1.48
N VAL A 306 -12.88 19.32 0.28
CA VAL A 306 -14.28 19.15 -0.16
C VAL A 306 -14.67 17.67 -0.13
N ALA A 307 -13.85 16.78 -0.66
CA ALA A 307 -14.13 15.35 -0.68
C ALA A 307 -14.20 14.75 0.73
N VAL A 308 -13.27 15.12 1.61
CA VAL A 308 -13.25 14.65 3.00
C VAL A 308 -14.45 15.16 3.79
N VAL A 309 -14.78 16.45 3.69
CA VAL A 309 -15.97 17.00 4.35
C VAL A 309 -17.24 16.32 3.86
N ALA A 310 -17.39 16.17 2.54
CA ALA A 310 -18.53 15.47 1.95
C ALA A 310 -18.63 14.01 2.42
N ALA A 311 -17.50 13.28 2.46
CA ALA A 311 -17.44 11.92 2.97
C ALA A 311 -17.80 11.85 4.47
N CYS A 312 -17.25 12.72 5.30
CA CYS A 312 -17.53 12.79 6.74
C CYS A 312 -19.01 13.09 7.01
N VAL A 313 -19.60 14.05 6.29
CA VAL A 313 -21.03 14.39 6.40
C VAL A 313 -21.90 13.21 5.97
N LEU A 314 -21.55 12.57 4.84
CA LEU A 314 -22.27 11.41 4.31
C LEU A 314 -22.21 10.21 5.29
N VAL A 315 -21.03 9.90 5.80
CA VAL A 315 -20.82 8.80 6.74
C VAL A 315 -21.48 9.11 8.09
N GLY A 316 -21.32 10.33 8.64
CA GLY A 316 -21.97 10.76 9.87
C GLY A 316 -23.50 10.68 9.79
N TRP A 317 -24.08 11.17 8.68
CA TRP A 317 -25.50 11.02 8.41
C TRP A 317 -25.92 9.53 8.37
N ARG A 318 -25.09 8.67 7.76
CA ARG A 318 -25.40 7.25 7.67
C ARG A 318 -25.28 6.53 9.00
N VAL A 319 -24.26 6.82 9.80
CA VAL A 319 -24.08 6.31 11.17
C VAL A 319 -25.32 6.60 12.04
N ALA A 320 -25.87 7.81 11.91
CA ALA A 320 -27.05 8.25 12.65
C ALA A 320 -28.36 7.56 12.19
N ARG A 321 -28.44 7.18 10.90
CA ARG A 321 -29.69 6.68 10.28
C ARG A 321 -29.72 5.18 10.01
N ALA A 322 -28.57 4.50 9.98
CA ALA A 322 -28.49 3.05 9.74
C ALA A 322 -29.14 2.26 10.87
N ARG A 323 -29.74 1.11 10.52
CA ARG A 323 -30.38 0.19 11.46
C ARG A 323 -29.92 -1.25 11.21
N GLY A 324 -30.08 -2.11 12.21
CA GLY A 324 -29.76 -3.53 12.11
C GLY A 324 -28.28 -3.78 11.74
N ALA A 325 -28.03 -4.76 10.88
CA ALA A 325 -26.68 -5.15 10.47
C ALA A 325 -25.90 -4.02 9.80
N GLU A 326 -26.56 -3.16 9.01
CA GLU A 326 -25.93 -1.99 8.37
C GLU A 326 -25.42 -1.00 9.41
N ALA A 327 -26.15 -0.80 10.53
CA ALA A 327 -25.68 0.07 11.61
C ALA A 327 -24.42 -0.49 12.29
N THR A 328 -24.38 -1.79 12.53
CA THR A 328 -23.19 -2.46 13.07
C THR A 328 -21.99 -2.29 12.14
N ALA A 329 -22.17 -2.57 10.85
CA ALA A 329 -21.15 -2.44 9.83
C ALA A 329 -20.62 -1.01 9.74
N THR A 330 -21.54 -0.01 9.62
CA THR A 330 -21.17 1.40 9.47
C THR A 330 -20.42 1.92 10.69
N ARG A 331 -20.87 1.57 11.90
CA ARG A 331 -20.22 1.99 13.15
C ARG A 331 -18.85 1.33 13.32
N TRP A 332 -18.71 0.07 12.97
CA TRP A 332 -17.43 -0.63 13.07
C TRP A 332 -16.41 -0.05 12.09
N LEU A 333 -16.80 0.11 10.81
CA LEU A 333 -15.90 0.72 9.82
C LEU A 333 -15.53 2.16 10.17
N ALA A 334 -16.50 2.97 10.64
CA ALA A 334 -16.22 4.32 11.12
C ALA A 334 -15.27 4.30 12.34
N GLY A 335 -15.49 3.37 13.27
CA GLY A 335 -14.59 3.14 14.40
C GLY A 335 -13.18 2.73 13.96
N TRP A 336 -13.05 1.91 12.91
CA TRP A 336 -11.76 1.56 12.30
C TRP A 336 -11.02 2.81 11.80
N VAL A 337 -11.69 3.63 10.98
CA VAL A 337 -11.11 4.88 10.44
C VAL A 337 -10.75 5.84 11.57
N ILE A 338 -11.64 6.06 12.52
CA ILE A 338 -11.42 6.98 13.66
C ILE A 338 -10.26 6.50 14.54
N ALA A 339 -10.26 5.22 14.93
CA ALA A 339 -9.21 4.67 15.79
C ALA A 339 -7.83 4.73 15.11
N ALA A 340 -7.74 4.32 13.83
CA ALA A 340 -6.51 4.40 13.08
C ALA A 340 -6.03 5.84 12.92
N THR A 341 -6.91 6.77 12.57
CA THR A 341 -6.58 8.19 12.41
C THR A 341 -6.10 8.82 13.71
N LEU A 342 -6.79 8.54 14.84
CA LEU A 342 -6.39 9.05 16.16
C LEU A 342 -5.03 8.50 16.58
N LEU A 343 -4.80 7.20 16.42
CA LEU A 343 -3.52 6.57 16.77
C LEU A 343 -2.38 7.10 15.91
N LEU A 344 -2.59 7.30 14.60
CA LEU A 344 -1.62 7.94 13.72
C LEU A 344 -1.35 9.39 14.14
N THR A 345 -2.38 10.15 14.48
CA THR A 345 -2.25 11.55 14.93
C THR A 345 -1.44 11.67 16.23
N LEU A 346 -1.67 10.73 17.16
CA LEU A 346 -0.99 10.70 18.46
C LEU A 346 0.38 10.05 18.41
N SER A 347 0.76 9.42 17.29
CA SER A 347 2.07 8.82 17.11
C SER A 347 3.18 9.88 16.93
N VAL A 348 4.41 9.43 16.74
CA VAL A 348 5.55 10.34 16.52
C VAL A 348 5.39 11.18 15.25
N ALA A 349 6.01 12.32 15.24
CA ALA A 349 5.84 13.37 14.24
C ALA A 349 6.20 12.97 12.80
N SER A 350 7.14 12.04 12.61
CA SER A 350 7.56 11.55 11.30
C SER A 350 6.42 11.01 10.43
N LEU A 351 5.35 10.49 11.06
CA LEU A 351 4.18 9.97 10.37
C LEU A 351 3.19 11.05 9.92
N ALA A 352 3.37 12.24 10.46
CA ALA A 352 2.57 13.41 10.14
C ALA A 352 3.35 14.42 9.29
N THR A 353 4.62 14.14 8.95
CA THR A 353 5.42 15.06 8.14
C THR A 353 4.81 15.19 6.75
N VAL A 354 4.48 16.43 6.42
CA VAL A 354 4.25 16.88 5.06
C VAL A 354 5.62 17.00 4.41
N THR A 355 6.20 15.88 4.02
CA THR A 355 7.35 15.93 3.14
C THR A 355 6.84 16.16 1.72
N PRO A 356 7.62 16.75 0.81
CA PRO A 356 7.30 16.78 -0.60
C PRO A 356 7.23 15.37 -1.23
N LEU A 357 7.47 14.33 -0.43
CA LEU A 357 7.41 12.94 -0.86
C LEU A 357 6.01 12.39 -0.62
N PRO A 358 5.45 11.66 -1.59
CA PRO A 358 4.15 10.99 -1.46
C PRO A 358 4.25 9.75 -0.58
N VAL A 359 4.43 9.94 0.73
CA VAL A 359 4.50 8.84 1.72
C VAL A 359 3.13 8.53 2.35
N ASP A 360 2.04 9.02 1.75
CA ASP A 360 0.70 8.91 2.32
C ASP A 360 0.19 7.49 2.41
N HIS A 361 0.64 6.59 1.56
CA HIS A 361 0.11 5.24 1.54
C HIS A 361 0.61 4.30 2.64
N TYR A 362 1.43 4.75 3.55
CA TYR A 362 1.75 4.02 4.79
C TYR A 362 0.51 3.69 5.62
N HIS A 363 -0.58 4.42 5.44
CA HIS A 363 -1.87 4.17 6.08
C HIS A 363 -2.93 3.53 5.17
N ALA A 364 -2.54 2.98 4.01
CA ALA A 364 -3.47 2.37 3.06
C ALA A 364 -4.26 1.16 3.60
N PHE A 365 -3.93 0.67 4.81
CA PHE A 365 -4.77 -0.27 5.56
C PHE A 365 -6.11 0.33 6.02
N VAL A 366 -6.32 1.65 5.89
CA VAL A 366 -7.59 2.34 6.16
C VAL A 366 -8.48 2.42 4.91
N ASP A 367 -7.89 2.40 3.71
CA ASP A 367 -8.57 2.60 2.43
C ASP A 367 -9.82 1.73 2.23
N PRO A 368 -9.79 0.41 2.52
CA PRO A 368 -10.97 -0.43 2.33
C PRO A 368 -12.16 0.01 3.19
N ALA A 369 -11.91 0.49 4.41
CA ALA A 369 -12.95 0.98 5.30
C ALA A 369 -13.55 2.30 4.79
N VAL A 370 -12.71 3.25 4.33
CA VAL A 370 -13.16 4.52 3.75
C VAL A 370 -14.03 4.28 2.52
N LEU A 371 -13.55 3.46 1.57
CA LEU A 371 -14.26 3.17 0.33
C LEU A 371 -15.59 2.44 0.57
N ALA A 372 -15.61 1.47 1.49
CA ALA A 372 -16.85 0.78 1.87
C ALA A 372 -17.84 1.73 2.56
N LEU A 373 -17.38 2.64 3.44
CA LEU A 373 -18.23 3.64 4.09
C LEU A 373 -18.86 4.61 3.10
N VAL A 374 -18.08 5.11 2.14
CA VAL A 374 -18.58 5.99 1.06
C VAL A 374 -19.61 5.23 0.22
N GLY A 375 -19.35 3.97 -0.11
CA GLY A 375 -20.30 3.11 -0.80
C GLY A 375 -21.62 2.91 -0.04
N ILE A 376 -21.55 2.62 1.27
CA ILE A 376 -22.74 2.48 2.14
C ILE A 376 -23.51 3.81 2.23
N GLY A 377 -22.80 4.92 2.34
CA GLY A 377 -23.39 6.26 2.37
C GLY A 377 -24.12 6.60 1.07
N ALA A 378 -23.47 6.40 -0.07
CA ALA A 378 -24.03 6.64 -1.40
C ALA A 378 -25.28 5.76 -1.66
N ALA A 379 -25.22 4.47 -1.28
CA ALA A 379 -26.38 3.58 -1.34
C ALA A 379 -27.51 4.04 -0.42
N GLY A 380 -27.20 4.63 0.74
CA GLY A 380 -28.17 5.25 1.63
C GLY A 380 -28.89 6.43 0.99
N LEU A 381 -28.14 7.34 0.33
CA LEU A 381 -28.71 8.46 -0.44
C LEU A 381 -29.58 7.96 -1.60
N TRP A 382 -29.11 6.97 -2.34
CA TRP A 382 -29.85 6.36 -3.44
C TRP A 382 -31.22 5.84 -3.02
N ARG A 383 -31.33 5.25 -1.83
CA ARG A 383 -32.60 4.70 -1.29
C ARG A 383 -33.53 5.77 -0.73
N ARG A 384 -33.05 7.00 -0.52
CA ARG A 384 -33.81 8.04 0.15
C ARG A 384 -34.91 8.65 -0.75
N ASP A 385 -34.50 9.35 -1.81
CA ASP A 385 -35.39 10.08 -2.70
C ASP A 385 -34.70 10.40 -4.05
N ARG A 386 -35.37 11.13 -4.95
CA ARG A 386 -34.80 11.52 -6.25
C ARG A 386 -33.58 12.45 -6.11
N ALA A 387 -33.64 13.41 -5.18
CA ALA A 387 -32.52 14.32 -4.94
C ALA A 387 -31.30 13.56 -4.39
N GLY A 388 -31.51 12.63 -3.44
CA GLY A 388 -30.47 11.75 -2.93
C GLY A 388 -29.83 10.89 -4.02
N ARG A 389 -30.61 10.38 -4.98
CA ARG A 389 -30.08 9.66 -6.15
C ARG A 389 -29.19 10.57 -7.01
N GLY A 390 -29.66 11.78 -7.31
CA GLY A 390 -28.86 12.76 -8.04
C GLY A 390 -27.54 13.07 -7.35
N LEU A 391 -27.56 13.35 -6.04
CA LEU A 391 -26.36 13.61 -5.25
C LEU A 391 -25.40 12.41 -5.25
N ALA A 392 -25.91 11.19 -5.08
CA ALA A 392 -25.08 9.99 -5.11
C ALA A 392 -24.40 9.81 -6.48
N VAL A 393 -25.15 9.97 -7.58
CA VAL A 393 -24.60 9.85 -8.95
C VAL A 393 -23.55 10.93 -9.20
N VAL A 394 -23.87 12.20 -8.91
CA VAL A 394 -22.94 13.33 -9.15
C VAL A 394 -21.67 13.18 -8.31
N GLY A 395 -21.80 12.85 -7.02
CA GLY A 395 -20.64 12.68 -6.15
C GLY A 395 -19.73 11.52 -6.57
N VAL A 396 -20.32 10.36 -6.91
CA VAL A 396 -19.53 9.20 -7.37
C VAL A 396 -18.91 9.50 -8.75
N ALA A 397 -19.68 10.08 -9.69
CA ALA A 397 -19.16 10.44 -11.00
C ALA A 397 -18.02 11.47 -10.92
N ALA A 398 -18.12 12.45 -10.03
CA ALA A 398 -17.07 13.43 -9.80
C ALA A 398 -15.77 12.78 -9.26
N LEU A 399 -15.89 11.88 -8.28
CA LEU A 399 -14.73 11.14 -7.75
C LEU A 399 -14.09 10.23 -8.82
N VAL A 400 -14.91 9.53 -9.60
CA VAL A 400 -14.42 8.68 -10.70
C VAL A 400 -13.73 9.51 -11.77
N ALA A 401 -14.34 10.62 -12.20
CA ALA A 401 -13.76 11.51 -13.21
C ALA A 401 -12.45 12.12 -12.74
N TRP A 402 -12.38 12.57 -11.47
CA TRP A 402 -11.16 13.06 -10.85
C TRP A 402 -10.05 12.01 -10.90
N ASN A 403 -10.33 10.81 -10.39
CA ASN A 403 -9.35 9.73 -10.36
C ASN A 403 -8.91 9.27 -11.75
N LEU A 404 -9.81 9.26 -12.75
CA LEU A 404 -9.43 8.95 -14.13
C LEU A 404 -8.57 10.06 -14.75
N GLY A 405 -8.79 11.32 -14.37
CA GLY A 405 -7.99 12.46 -14.82
C GLY A 405 -6.63 12.60 -14.15
N THR A 406 -6.44 11.96 -12.98
CA THR A 406 -5.21 12.03 -12.18
C THR A 406 -4.46 10.69 -12.11
N GLN A 407 -4.68 9.79 -13.08
CA GLN A 407 -3.97 8.51 -13.15
C GLN A 407 -2.45 8.72 -13.18
N PRO A 408 -1.66 7.84 -12.55
CA PRO A 408 -0.21 7.93 -12.58
C PRO A 408 0.30 7.93 -14.02
N PRO A 409 1.39 8.66 -14.31
CA PRO A 409 1.98 8.72 -15.63
C PRO A 409 2.45 7.33 -16.08
N ALA A 410 2.58 7.16 -17.41
CA ALA A 410 3.06 5.89 -17.98
C ALA A 410 4.53 5.61 -17.62
N VAL A 411 5.33 6.65 -17.38
CA VAL A 411 6.73 6.57 -16.93
C VAL A 411 6.86 7.38 -15.64
N ALA A 412 7.38 6.75 -14.60
CA ALA A 412 7.64 7.43 -13.33
C ALA A 412 8.78 8.48 -13.47
N ALA A 413 8.76 9.51 -12.64
CA ALA A 413 9.78 10.57 -12.68
C ALA A 413 11.21 10.02 -12.47
N ASN A 414 11.36 9.05 -11.58
CA ASN A 414 12.64 8.37 -11.32
C ASN A 414 12.95 7.20 -12.26
N GLY A 415 12.13 7.00 -13.29
CA GLY A 415 12.24 5.90 -14.25
C GLY A 415 11.60 4.60 -13.75
N SER A 416 11.62 3.62 -14.63
CA SER A 416 11.14 2.26 -14.38
C SER A 416 12.29 1.25 -14.54
N TRP A 417 11.98 -0.03 -14.39
CA TRP A 417 12.98 -1.09 -14.55
C TRP A 417 13.66 -1.12 -15.93
N PRO A 418 12.95 -1.02 -17.09
CA PRO A 418 13.59 -0.93 -18.40
C PRO A 418 14.57 0.23 -18.53
N GLU A 419 14.23 1.43 -18.04
CA GLU A 419 15.14 2.59 -18.06
C GLU A 419 16.36 2.35 -17.17
N ALA A 420 16.18 1.71 -16.01
CA ALA A 420 17.29 1.35 -15.13
C ALA A 420 18.23 0.32 -15.78
N GLN A 421 17.69 -0.66 -16.52
CA GLN A 421 18.50 -1.64 -17.27
C GLN A 421 19.31 -0.95 -18.38
N VAL A 422 18.72 -0.05 -19.15
CA VAL A 422 19.41 0.71 -20.20
C VAL A 422 20.52 1.56 -19.60
N ALA A 423 20.25 2.25 -18.50
CA ALA A 423 21.25 3.07 -17.81
C ALA A 423 22.39 2.21 -17.24
N ALA A 424 22.05 1.08 -16.61
CA ALA A 424 23.07 0.15 -16.09
C ALA A 424 23.95 -0.44 -17.21
N ALA A 425 23.38 -0.77 -18.37
CA ALA A 425 24.15 -1.25 -19.52
C ALA A 425 25.14 -0.17 -20.03
N ARG A 426 24.70 1.10 -20.10
CA ARG A 426 25.57 2.24 -20.43
C ARG A 426 26.68 2.39 -19.40
N LEU A 427 26.35 2.41 -18.12
CA LEU A 427 27.32 2.52 -17.04
C LEU A 427 28.31 1.33 -17.06
N ALA A 428 27.84 0.10 -17.27
CA ALA A 428 28.68 -1.08 -17.33
C ALA A 428 29.71 -0.99 -18.48
N ALA A 429 29.31 -0.46 -19.64
CA ALA A 429 30.23 -0.23 -20.75
C ALA A 429 31.33 0.76 -20.41
N GLU A 430 31.02 1.79 -19.59
CA GLU A 430 31.98 2.81 -19.20
C GLU A 430 32.84 2.42 -18.00
N THR A 431 32.34 1.53 -17.12
CA THR A 431 32.91 1.29 -15.79
C THR A 431 33.56 -0.09 -15.61
N ARG A 432 33.39 -1.02 -16.57
CA ARG A 432 33.82 -2.41 -16.44
C ARG A 432 35.29 -2.59 -16.06
N ASP A 433 36.16 -1.79 -16.65
CA ASP A 433 37.62 -1.89 -16.45
C ASP A 433 38.19 -0.81 -15.52
N VAL A 434 37.33 -0.05 -14.89
CA VAL A 434 37.74 1.08 -14.03
C VAL A 434 37.03 0.96 -12.66
N PRO A 435 37.79 0.89 -11.56
CA PRO A 435 37.20 0.91 -10.22
C PRO A 435 36.27 2.12 -10.04
N THR A 436 34.96 1.85 -9.88
CA THR A 436 33.93 2.88 -9.93
C THR A 436 33.10 2.84 -8.65
N ALA A 437 32.93 4.00 -8.01
CA ALA A 437 32.00 4.16 -6.90
C ALA A 437 30.71 4.84 -7.36
N LEU A 438 29.60 4.49 -6.72
CA LEU A 438 28.30 5.14 -6.90
C LEU A 438 28.02 6.06 -5.72
N LEU A 439 27.46 7.23 -6.01
CA LEU A 439 27.01 8.22 -5.03
C LEU A 439 25.58 8.64 -5.37
N ASP A 440 24.73 8.78 -4.34
CA ASP A 440 23.36 9.24 -4.50
C ASP A 440 23.15 10.67 -4.00
N VAL A 441 22.27 11.37 -4.65
CA VAL A 441 21.73 12.66 -4.25
C VAL A 441 20.19 12.54 -4.27
N PRO A 442 19.59 12.54 -3.09
CA PRO A 442 20.12 12.80 -1.74
C PRO A 442 20.89 11.59 -1.14
N PRO A 443 21.82 11.82 -0.20
CA PRO A 443 22.68 10.77 0.37
C PRO A 443 21.96 9.76 1.28
N PHE A 444 20.69 9.96 1.59
CA PHE A 444 19.88 9.01 2.35
C PHE A 444 19.25 7.93 1.45
N LYS A 445 19.39 8.03 0.13
CA LYS A 445 18.98 6.98 -0.79
C LYS A 445 20.14 6.01 -1.01
N PRO A 446 19.94 4.69 -0.83
CA PRO A 446 20.97 3.71 -1.21
C PRO A 446 21.17 3.66 -2.73
N VAL A 447 22.40 3.46 -3.17
CA VAL A 447 22.77 3.33 -4.60
C VAL A 447 22.18 2.11 -5.32
N THR A 448 21.36 1.32 -4.61
CA THR A 448 20.82 0.04 -5.06
C THR A 448 19.90 0.13 -6.27
N ALA A 449 19.35 1.30 -6.59
CA ALA A 449 18.64 1.51 -7.85
C ALA A 449 19.49 1.11 -9.06
N TYR A 450 20.81 1.28 -9.00
CA TYR A 450 21.74 0.96 -10.09
C TYR A 450 22.77 -0.10 -9.72
N SER A 451 23.21 -0.23 -8.48
CA SER A 451 24.13 -1.30 -8.09
C SER A 451 23.54 -2.69 -8.31
N TYR A 452 22.20 -2.85 -8.10
CA TYR A 452 21.54 -4.11 -8.38
C TYR A 452 21.57 -4.49 -9.89
N PRO A 453 21.07 -3.67 -10.84
CA PRO A 453 21.17 -4.02 -12.26
C PRO A 453 22.62 -4.08 -12.78
N LEU A 454 23.57 -3.34 -12.21
CA LEU A 454 24.99 -3.46 -12.51
C LEU A 454 25.56 -4.82 -12.08
N ALA A 455 25.18 -5.29 -10.90
CA ALA A 455 25.57 -6.62 -10.40
C ALA A 455 25.09 -7.75 -11.32
N LEU A 456 23.87 -7.61 -11.89
CA LEU A 456 23.36 -8.55 -12.91
C LEU A 456 24.22 -8.56 -14.20
N LEU A 457 24.94 -7.48 -14.48
CA LEU A 457 25.88 -7.35 -15.61
C LEU A 457 27.32 -7.70 -15.23
N GLY A 458 27.55 -8.20 -14.01
CA GLY A 458 28.86 -8.58 -13.50
C GLY A 458 29.76 -7.41 -13.11
N VAL A 459 29.15 -6.22 -12.88
CA VAL A 459 29.88 -5.01 -12.42
C VAL A 459 29.54 -4.75 -10.95
N THR A 460 30.57 -4.77 -10.10
CA THR A 460 30.44 -4.48 -8.68
C THR A 460 31.06 -3.11 -8.38
N PRO A 461 30.30 -2.14 -7.90
CA PRO A 461 30.85 -0.87 -7.44
C PRO A 461 31.83 -1.06 -6.28
N VAL A 462 32.82 -0.18 -6.19
CA VAL A 462 33.83 -0.16 -5.11
C VAL A 462 33.61 1.02 -4.18
N ASP A 463 34.29 1.04 -3.04
CA ASP A 463 34.26 2.17 -2.12
C ASP A 463 34.95 3.40 -2.70
N VAL A 464 34.47 4.60 -2.33
CA VAL A 464 34.97 5.89 -2.83
C VAL A 464 36.48 6.06 -2.73
N PRO A 465 37.18 5.65 -1.63
CA PRO A 465 38.63 5.85 -1.51
C PRO A 465 39.44 5.16 -2.61
N VAL A 466 39.00 3.99 -3.11
CA VAL A 466 39.72 3.21 -4.12
C VAL A 466 39.21 3.45 -5.55
N ALA A 467 38.13 4.22 -5.68
CA ALA A 467 37.52 4.51 -6.98
C ALA A 467 38.37 5.49 -7.81
N ARG A 468 38.53 5.19 -9.08
CA ARG A 468 39.07 6.10 -10.10
C ARG A 468 37.97 6.84 -10.86
N ARG A 469 36.76 6.27 -10.85
CA ARG A 469 35.57 6.85 -11.47
C ARG A 469 34.46 6.93 -10.43
N LEU A 470 33.67 8.00 -10.53
CA LEU A 470 32.55 8.27 -9.64
C LEU A 470 31.31 8.49 -10.48
N VAL A 471 30.26 7.80 -10.16
CA VAL A 471 28.93 7.96 -10.77
C VAL A 471 28.03 8.59 -9.74
N VAL A 472 27.53 9.78 -10.01
CA VAL A 472 26.58 10.49 -9.14
C VAL A 472 25.20 10.37 -9.74
N ILE A 473 24.30 9.77 -8.98
CA ILE A 473 22.87 9.58 -9.32
C ILE A 473 22.10 10.68 -8.59
N CYS A 474 21.50 11.59 -9.33
CA CYS A 474 20.80 12.75 -8.76
C CYS A 474 19.32 12.71 -9.14
N ASP A 475 18.44 12.74 -8.12
CA ASP A 475 17.00 12.76 -8.29
C ASP A 475 16.42 14.16 -8.10
N ASP A 476 15.93 14.77 -9.18
CA ASP A 476 15.35 16.12 -9.20
C ASP A 476 14.13 16.27 -8.28
N MET A 477 13.39 15.18 -8.03
CA MET A 477 12.25 15.20 -7.11
C MET A 477 12.62 15.57 -5.66
N PHE A 478 13.89 15.43 -5.30
CA PHE A 478 14.42 15.79 -3.99
C PHE A 478 15.09 17.17 -3.95
N GLN A 479 15.04 17.94 -5.03
CA GLN A 479 15.70 19.25 -5.10
C GLN A 479 15.35 20.16 -3.93
N ALA A 480 14.08 20.17 -3.50
CA ALA A 480 13.63 20.98 -2.35
C ALA A 480 14.29 20.55 -1.03
N VAL A 481 14.58 19.25 -0.86
CA VAL A 481 15.22 18.70 0.34
C VAL A 481 16.73 18.87 0.28
N VAL A 482 17.33 18.69 -0.89
CA VAL A 482 18.78 18.82 -1.11
C VAL A 482 19.22 20.29 -1.10
N GLY A 483 18.33 21.22 -1.45
CA GLY A 483 18.64 22.66 -1.55
C GLY A 483 19.47 23.04 -2.77
N ALA A 484 19.70 22.10 -3.71
CA ALA A 484 20.50 22.31 -4.91
C ALA A 484 19.94 21.51 -6.09
N ALA A 485 20.05 22.07 -7.30
CA ALA A 485 19.61 21.40 -8.52
C ALA A 485 20.62 20.32 -8.96
N CYS A 486 20.09 19.23 -9.54
CA CYS A 486 20.91 18.30 -10.32
C CYS A 486 21.58 19.00 -11.51
N ARG A 487 22.51 18.30 -12.18
CA ARG A 487 23.30 18.78 -13.33
C ARG A 487 24.35 19.83 -12.97
N GLY A 488 24.89 19.77 -11.76
CA GLY A 488 26.01 20.59 -11.32
C GLY A 488 26.09 20.74 -9.83
N PRO A 489 25.40 21.71 -9.20
CA PRO A 489 25.64 22.05 -7.79
C PRO A 489 25.41 20.88 -6.82
N ALA A 490 24.36 20.07 -7.02
CA ALA A 490 24.05 18.95 -6.12
C ALA A 490 25.07 17.82 -6.22
N GLU A 491 25.53 17.51 -7.45
CA GLU A 491 26.56 16.48 -7.67
C GLU A 491 27.91 16.93 -7.15
N LEU A 492 28.32 18.18 -7.37
CA LEU A 492 29.58 18.72 -6.84
C LEU A 492 29.61 18.70 -5.33
N ALA A 493 28.52 19.09 -4.68
CA ALA A 493 28.38 18.98 -3.23
C ALA A 493 28.43 17.52 -2.74
N ALA A 494 27.94 16.56 -3.52
CA ALA A 494 28.05 15.13 -3.18
C ALA A 494 29.50 14.64 -3.28
N LEU A 495 30.24 15.04 -4.32
CA LEU A 495 31.65 14.72 -4.48
C LEU A 495 32.49 15.31 -3.35
N GLU A 496 32.25 16.56 -2.98
CA GLU A 496 32.93 17.24 -1.88
C GLU A 496 32.68 16.52 -0.53
N ARG A 497 31.42 16.17 -0.21
CA ARG A 497 31.08 15.38 0.98
C ARG A 497 31.77 14.02 0.99
N ALA A 498 31.99 13.42 -0.17
CA ALA A 498 32.71 12.16 -0.32
C ALA A 498 34.25 12.33 -0.28
N GLY A 499 34.76 13.53 -0.01
CA GLY A 499 36.19 13.84 0.05
C GLY A 499 36.87 13.80 -1.32
N VAL A 500 36.12 14.02 -2.40
CA VAL A 500 36.65 13.99 -3.76
C VAL A 500 36.79 15.43 -4.29
N THR A 501 38.02 15.85 -4.55
CA THR A 501 38.34 17.14 -5.14
C THR A 501 38.93 16.96 -6.53
N GLY A 502 38.73 17.94 -7.41
CA GLY A 502 39.30 17.94 -8.75
C GLY A 502 38.74 16.90 -9.72
N ALA A 503 37.57 16.32 -9.40
CA ALA A 503 36.90 15.39 -10.31
C ALA A 503 36.45 16.12 -11.59
N VAL A 504 36.69 15.50 -12.73
CA VAL A 504 36.37 16.06 -14.06
C VAL A 504 35.14 15.31 -14.61
N LEU A 505 34.12 16.08 -15.00
CA LEU A 505 32.95 15.51 -15.65
C LEU A 505 33.34 14.88 -16.98
N ARG A 506 33.09 13.58 -17.12
CA ARG A 506 33.31 12.78 -18.31
C ARG A 506 32.07 12.68 -19.18
N ASP A 507 30.96 12.31 -18.55
CA ASP A 507 29.67 12.10 -19.22
C ASP A 507 28.51 12.46 -18.29
N ARG A 508 27.38 12.83 -18.90
CA ARG A 508 26.14 13.10 -18.20
C ARG A 508 24.96 12.72 -19.08
N PHE A 509 24.00 12.00 -18.50
CA PHE A 509 22.78 11.62 -19.20
C PHE A 509 21.57 11.58 -18.25
N THR A 510 20.38 11.57 -18.84
CA THR A 510 19.10 11.58 -18.13
C THR A 510 18.37 10.27 -18.46
N PRO A 511 18.47 9.24 -17.59
CA PRO A 511 17.81 7.95 -17.83
C PRO A 511 16.29 8.02 -17.67
N ALA A 512 15.79 9.00 -16.90
CA ALA A 512 14.38 9.21 -16.64
C ALA A 512 14.08 10.71 -16.49
N PRO A 513 12.83 11.17 -16.61
CA PRO A 513 12.47 12.60 -16.61
C PRO A 513 12.98 13.38 -15.41
N GLY A 514 12.99 12.78 -14.21
CA GLY A 514 13.44 13.41 -12.96
C GLY A 514 14.75 12.85 -12.42
N ARG A 515 15.57 12.17 -13.24
CA ARG A 515 16.84 11.58 -12.77
C ARG A 515 17.98 11.90 -13.72
N THR A 516 19.08 12.38 -13.16
CA THR A 516 20.33 12.66 -13.88
C THR A 516 21.44 11.77 -13.35
N ILE A 517 22.22 11.18 -14.24
CA ILE A 517 23.43 10.43 -13.90
C ILE A 517 24.63 11.18 -14.49
N SER A 518 25.59 11.49 -13.63
CA SER A 518 26.84 12.16 -14.03
C SER A 518 28.03 11.27 -13.70
N VAL A 519 28.89 11.05 -14.66
CA VAL A 519 30.11 10.25 -14.54
C VAL A 519 31.30 11.17 -14.47
N TYR A 520 32.12 11.02 -13.45
CA TYR A 520 33.31 11.82 -13.21
C TYR A 520 34.56 10.93 -13.17
N ASP A 521 35.63 11.37 -13.80
CA ASP A 521 36.95 10.77 -13.60
C ASP A 521 37.65 11.53 -12.46
N ARG A 522 38.25 10.79 -11.53
CA ARG A 522 39.04 11.35 -10.43
C ARG A 522 40.36 11.86 -11.03
N ALA A 523 40.76 13.06 -10.68
CA ALA A 523 42.10 13.54 -11.03
C ALA A 523 43.16 12.56 -10.53
N ALA A 524 44.17 12.28 -11.34
CA ALA A 524 45.31 11.49 -10.88
C ALA A 524 45.95 12.20 -9.69
N PRO A 525 46.36 11.46 -8.63
CA PRO A 525 46.99 12.06 -7.46
C PRO A 525 48.30 12.77 -7.81
#